data_11a7138bce1cd0e5bb76c4f2ebe73283
#
_entry.id   11a7138bce1cd0e5bb76c4f2ebe73283
#
_cell.length_a   1.000
_cell.length_b   1.000
_cell.length_c   1.000
_cell.angle_alpha   90.00
_cell.angle_beta   90.00
_cell.angle_gamma   90.00
#
_symmetry.space_group_name_H-M   'P 1'
#
loop_
_entity.id
_entity.type
_entity.pdbx_description
1 polymer ?
#
loop_
_entity_poly.entity_id
_entity_poly.type
_entity_poly.pdbx_seq_one_letter_code
_entity_poly.pdbx_strand_id
1 'polypeptide(L)'
;MNTITLHIPAKDGYPLAAKLRQPTGESKGIIQINCGTGIPQTIYHHLADYLAENGYTTITYDYRGIGASKPTSLKGFEASMTDWAQLDMTGVLAWVIREFPNKKRILIGHSFGGQVVGLMENNHLIDQLFLIASSTGYWKDMAPPAKWIMPALWYLFIPSVTSIFGYGNARILGRGENLPKGVVLQFRKWCIDPNYFIPDFKESKIQLYFDQITIPIKAIQITDDPIANPITFHKILAYYRNAPITIERISPVSVGVNQIGHSGFFSRKFKDTLWKNLLKDLSTSNNV
;
A
#
# COMPACT_ATOMS: atom_id res chain seq x y z
N MET A 1 -17.53 18.15 -3.99
CA MET A 1 -16.63 17.06 -4.42
C MET A 1 -17.25 16.36 -5.63
N ASN A 2 -16.48 16.09 -6.67
CA ASN A 2 -16.86 15.29 -7.84
C ASN A 2 -16.13 13.95 -7.81
N THR A 3 -16.82 12.84 -8.08
CA THR A 3 -16.24 11.49 -8.09
C THR A 3 -16.40 10.86 -9.47
N ILE A 4 -15.29 10.43 -10.06
CA ILE A 4 -15.22 9.85 -11.40
C ILE A 4 -14.68 8.42 -11.27
N THR A 5 -15.39 7.46 -11.82
CA THR A 5 -14.88 6.09 -11.99
C THR A 5 -14.24 6.00 -13.36
N LEU A 6 -13.02 5.49 -13.42
CA LEU A 6 -12.22 5.42 -14.65
C LEU A 6 -11.29 4.20 -14.62
N HIS A 7 -10.65 3.95 -15.75
CA HIS A 7 -9.54 3.01 -15.82
C HIS A 7 -8.24 3.77 -16.09
N ILE A 8 -7.22 3.53 -15.27
CA ILE A 8 -5.89 4.09 -15.45
C ILE A 8 -5.00 2.99 -16.05
N PRO A 9 -4.31 3.25 -17.18
CA PRO A 9 -3.39 2.25 -17.71
C PRO A 9 -2.19 2.08 -16.79
N ALA A 10 -1.88 0.85 -16.41
CA ALA A 10 -0.59 0.49 -15.86
C ALA A 10 0.53 0.77 -16.89
N LYS A 11 1.79 0.68 -16.49
CA LYS A 11 2.93 0.95 -17.40
C LYS A 11 2.91 0.09 -18.67
N ASP A 12 2.40 -1.13 -18.60
CA ASP A 12 2.24 -2.07 -19.70
C ASP A 12 0.86 -1.99 -20.39
N GLY A 13 0.02 -1.03 -20.01
CA GLY A 13 -1.30 -0.80 -20.58
C GLY A 13 -2.45 -1.59 -19.92
N TYR A 14 -2.18 -2.42 -18.90
CA TYR A 14 -3.26 -3.12 -18.18
C TYR A 14 -4.23 -2.11 -17.53
N PRO A 15 -5.57 -2.24 -17.75
CA PRO A 15 -6.54 -1.27 -17.24
C PRO A 15 -6.78 -1.47 -15.74
N LEU A 16 -6.37 -0.51 -14.92
CA LEU A 16 -6.60 -0.51 -13.48
C LEU A 16 -7.87 0.26 -13.16
N ALA A 17 -8.83 -0.39 -12.53
CA ALA A 17 -10.04 0.24 -12.06
C ALA A 17 -9.71 1.24 -10.95
N ALA A 18 -10.09 2.49 -11.13
CA ALA A 18 -9.75 3.58 -10.23
C ALA A 18 -10.94 4.50 -9.94
N LYS A 19 -10.85 5.22 -8.83
CA LYS A 19 -11.74 6.33 -8.49
C LYS A 19 -10.93 7.60 -8.26
N LEU A 20 -11.21 8.60 -9.07
CA LEU A 20 -10.72 9.96 -8.92
C LEU A 20 -11.76 10.79 -8.17
N ARG A 21 -11.35 11.48 -7.11
CA ARG A 21 -12.17 12.42 -6.38
C ARG A 21 -11.54 13.80 -6.44
N GLN A 22 -12.31 14.77 -6.89
CA GLN A 22 -11.86 16.13 -7.03
C GLN A 22 -12.60 17.04 -6.03
N PRO A 23 -11.90 17.95 -5.34
CA PRO A 23 -12.52 18.91 -4.45
C PRO A 23 -13.42 19.90 -5.23
N THR A 24 -14.28 20.59 -4.51
CA THR A 24 -14.93 21.76 -5.05
C THR A 24 -13.93 22.91 -5.02
N GLY A 25 -13.56 23.43 -6.18
CA GLY A 25 -12.52 24.45 -6.32
C GLY A 25 -11.13 23.91 -6.63
N GLU A 26 -10.11 24.74 -6.46
CA GLU A 26 -8.75 24.40 -6.81
C GLU A 26 -8.15 23.36 -5.87
N SER A 27 -7.50 22.33 -6.42
CA SER A 27 -6.86 21.28 -5.67
C SER A 27 -5.52 21.74 -5.08
N LYS A 28 -5.31 21.48 -3.79
CA LYS A 28 -4.04 21.72 -3.05
C LYS A 28 -2.92 20.76 -3.44
N GLY A 29 -3.25 19.64 -4.05
CA GLY A 29 -2.33 18.57 -4.45
C GLY A 29 -3.07 17.29 -4.81
N ILE A 30 -2.36 16.34 -5.38
CA ILE A 30 -2.88 15.03 -5.77
C ILE A 30 -2.36 13.95 -4.82
N ILE A 31 -3.26 13.16 -4.26
CA ILE A 31 -2.93 12.07 -3.36
C ILE A 31 -3.20 10.74 -4.06
N GLN A 32 -2.15 9.99 -4.37
CA GLN A 32 -2.22 8.60 -4.80
C GLN A 32 -2.22 7.70 -3.57
N ILE A 33 -3.22 6.83 -3.41
CA ILE A 33 -3.31 5.88 -2.31
C ILE A 33 -2.98 4.48 -2.84
N ASN A 34 -1.86 3.94 -2.39
CA ASN A 34 -1.39 2.59 -2.70
C ASN A 34 -1.91 1.61 -1.66
N CYS A 35 -2.63 0.60 -2.11
CA CYS A 35 -3.31 -0.37 -1.26
C CYS A 35 -2.34 -1.36 -0.58
N GLY A 36 -2.79 -1.98 0.51
CA GLY A 36 -2.12 -3.15 1.11
C GLY A 36 -2.35 -4.43 0.30
N THR A 37 -1.60 -5.50 0.61
CA THR A 37 -1.74 -6.80 -0.06
C THR A 37 -3.14 -7.38 0.12
N GLY A 38 -3.82 -7.65 -1.00
CA GLY A 38 -5.16 -8.25 -0.97
C GLY A 38 -6.25 -7.37 -0.39
N ILE A 39 -6.03 -6.06 -0.32
CA ILE A 39 -6.98 -5.07 0.20
C ILE A 39 -7.50 -4.24 -0.97
N PRO A 40 -8.80 -4.34 -1.31
CA PRO A 40 -9.37 -3.56 -2.41
C PRO A 40 -9.44 -2.06 -2.06
N GLN A 41 -9.45 -1.22 -3.10
CA GLN A 41 -9.50 0.24 -2.97
C GLN A 41 -10.70 0.75 -2.14
N THR A 42 -11.76 -0.03 -2.04
CA THR A 42 -12.98 0.32 -1.29
C THR A 42 -12.71 0.61 0.19
N ILE A 43 -11.69 -0.01 0.78
CA ILE A 43 -11.30 0.23 2.18
C ILE A 43 -10.84 1.67 2.39
N TYR A 44 -10.26 2.29 1.36
CA TYR A 44 -9.70 3.65 1.43
C TYR A 44 -10.68 4.74 1.01
N HIS A 45 -11.87 4.39 0.51
CA HIS A 45 -12.83 5.34 -0.06
C HIS A 45 -13.21 6.45 0.94
N HIS A 46 -13.50 6.10 2.19
CA HIS A 46 -13.89 7.11 3.19
C HIS A 46 -12.76 8.10 3.51
N LEU A 47 -11.50 7.64 3.59
CA LEU A 47 -10.36 8.54 3.75
C LEU A 47 -10.18 9.43 2.51
N ALA A 48 -10.28 8.84 1.32
CA ALA A 48 -10.16 9.56 0.07
C ALA A 48 -11.25 10.63 -0.10
N ASP A 49 -12.50 10.31 0.28
CA ASP A 49 -13.61 11.26 0.31
C ASP A 49 -13.31 12.41 1.29
N TYR A 50 -12.86 12.09 2.51
CA TYR A 50 -12.49 13.08 3.51
C TYR A 50 -11.39 14.04 3.02
N LEU A 51 -10.34 13.50 2.40
CA LEU A 51 -9.25 14.32 1.88
C LEU A 51 -9.71 15.21 0.71
N ALA A 52 -10.63 14.70 -0.12
CA ALA A 52 -11.19 15.49 -1.22
C ALA A 52 -12.13 16.61 -0.71
N GLU A 53 -12.92 16.36 0.32
CA GLU A 53 -13.71 17.38 1.02
C GLU A 53 -12.82 18.49 1.62
N ASN A 54 -11.55 18.17 1.95
CA ASN A 54 -10.58 19.10 2.51
C ASN A 54 -9.60 19.70 1.48
N GLY A 55 -9.93 19.58 0.20
CA GLY A 55 -9.26 20.32 -0.88
C GLY A 55 -8.15 19.59 -1.60
N TYR A 56 -8.02 18.27 -1.47
CA TYR A 56 -7.07 17.45 -2.24
C TYR A 56 -7.79 16.66 -3.33
N THR A 57 -7.16 16.50 -4.48
CA THR A 57 -7.59 15.46 -5.42
C THR A 57 -7.05 14.13 -4.95
N THR A 58 -7.88 13.08 -4.90
CA THR A 58 -7.45 11.76 -4.44
C THR A 58 -7.71 10.68 -5.48
N ILE A 59 -6.79 9.73 -5.58
CA ILE A 59 -6.88 8.58 -6.47
C ILE A 59 -6.74 7.32 -5.63
N THR A 60 -7.76 6.47 -5.70
CA THR A 60 -7.72 5.08 -5.22
C THR A 60 -7.85 4.16 -6.42
N TYR A 61 -7.21 3.01 -6.39
CA TYR A 61 -7.26 2.02 -7.47
C TYR A 61 -7.00 0.62 -6.95
N ASP A 62 -7.46 -0.36 -7.70
CA ASP A 62 -7.15 -1.76 -7.44
C ASP A 62 -5.97 -2.19 -8.30
N TYR A 63 -4.99 -2.90 -7.72
CA TYR A 63 -3.94 -3.55 -8.49
C TYR A 63 -4.52 -4.63 -9.42
N ARG A 64 -3.81 -4.98 -10.48
CA ARG A 64 -4.22 -6.08 -11.38
C ARG A 64 -4.53 -7.35 -10.60
N GLY A 65 -5.64 -7.98 -10.90
CA GLY A 65 -6.11 -9.19 -10.23
C GLY A 65 -6.79 -8.97 -8.88
N ILE A 66 -7.02 -7.70 -8.44
CA ILE A 66 -7.70 -7.34 -7.20
C ILE A 66 -8.96 -6.52 -7.50
N GLY A 67 -9.97 -6.64 -6.62
CA GLY A 67 -11.16 -5.79 -6.64
C GLY A 67 -11.81 -5.70 -8.02
N ALA A 68 -11.99 -4.48 -8.53
CA ALA A 68 -12.56 -4.22 -9.85
C ALA A 68 -11.53 -4.32 -11.01
N SER A 69 -10.23 -4.47 -10.71
CA SER A 69 -9.17 -4.76 -11.71
C SER A 69 -8.95 -6.25 -11.94
N LYS A 70 -9.88 -7.10 -11.50
CA LYS A 70 -9.83 -8.55 -11.74
C LYS A 70 -10.21 -8.90 -13.18
N PRO A 71 -9.51 -9.87 -13.79
CA PRO A 71 -10.03 -10.54 -14.98
C PRO A 71 -11.23 -11.43 -14.62
N THR A 72 -11.91 -11.97 -15.62
CA THR A 72 -13.03 -12.91 -15.42
C THR A 72 -12.63 -14.12 -14.57
N SER A 73 -11.39 -14.59 -14.69
CA SER A 73 -10.83 -15.70 -13.92
C SER A 73 -9.40 -15.40 -13.48
N LEU A 74 -9.07 -15.70 -12.22
CA LEU A 74 -7.69 -15.66 -11.73
C LEU A 74 -6.88 -16.92 -12.07
N LYS A 75 -7.55 -18.01 -12.49
CA LYS A 75 -6.86 -19.22 -12.92
C LYS A 75 -6.13 -18.95 -14.22
N GLY A 76 -4.81 -19.09 -14.21
CA GLY A 76 -3.96 -18.80 -15.37
C GLY A 76 -3.66 -17.30 -15.57
N PHE A 77 -4.19 -16.40 -14.72
CA PHE A 77 -3.84 -15.00 -14.77
C PHE A 77 -2.47 -14.76 -14.12
N GLU A 78 -1.56 -14.22 -14.92
CA GLU A 78 -0.19 -13.92 -14.48
C GLU A 78 -0.10 -12.51 -13.92
N ALA A 79 0.35 -12.42 -12.69
CA ALA A 79 0.69 -11.19 -11.98
C ALA A 79 1.58 -11.52 -10.78
N SER A 80 2.44 -10.59 -10.41
CA SER A 80 3.34 -10.69 -9.27
C SER A 80 3.25 -9.45 -8.36
N MET A 81 3.83 -9.53 -7.17
CA MET A 81 4.00 -8.36 -6.28
C MET A 81 4.87 -7.29 -6.94
N THR A 82 5.85 -7.73 -7.73
CA THR A 82 6.73 -6.84 -8.50
C THR A 82 5.95 -6.10 -9.59
N ASP A 83 5.02 -6.76 -10.29
CA ASP A 83 4.18 -6.10 -11.31
C ASP A 83 3.30 -5.02 -10.69
N TRP A 84 2.77 -5.27 -9.47
CA TRP A 84 2.00 -4.27 -8.75
C TRP A 84 2.80 -2.99 -8.48
N ALA A 85 4.11 -3.12 -8.18
CA ALA A 85 4.96 -1.96 -7.94
C ALA A 85 5.46 -1.32 -9.25
N GLN A 86 6.11 -2.12 -10.11
CA GLN A 86 6.81 -1.62 -11.30
C GLN A 86 5.87 -1.24 -12.44
N LEU A 87 4.70 -1.86 -12.51
CA LEU A 87 3.75 -1.62 -13.60
C LEU A 87 2.54 -0.83 -13.12
N ASP A 88 1.85 -1.28 -12.07
CA ASP A 88 0.59 -0.67 -11.65
C ASP A 88 0.81 0.66 -10.92
N MET A 89 1.58 0.66 -9.81
CA MET A 89 1.85 1.87 -9.03
C MET A 89 2.57 2.92 -9.87
N THR A 90 3.56 2.49 -10.67
CA THR A 90 4.33 3.35 -11.58
C THR A 90 3.44 3.96 -12.67
N GLY A 91 2.55 3.15 -13.27
CA GLY A 91 1.59 3.61 -14.28
C GLY A 91 0.61 4.64 -13.73
N VAL A 92 0.08 4.41 -12.52
CA VAL A 92 -0.82 5.38 -11.87
C VAL A 92 -0.09 6.69 -11.58
N LEU A 93 1.15 6.65 -11.07
CA LEU A 93 1.92 7.88 -10.84
C LEU A 93 2.23 8.62 -12.17
N ALA A 94 2.58 7.88 -13.22
CA ALA A 94 2.78 8.48 -14.55
C ALA A 94 1.51 9.15 -15.08
N TRP A 95 0.35 8.52 -14.89
CA TRP A 95 -0.94 9.10 -15.22
C TRP A 95 -1.23 10.38 -14.41
N VAL A 96 -0.96 10.36 -13.09
CA VAL A 96 -1.10 11.55 -12.22
C VAL A 96 -0.27 12.70 -12.72
N ILE A 97 1.00 12.46 -13.08
CA ILE A 97 1.92 13.50 -13.57
C ILE A 97 1.41 14.11 -14.88
N ARG A 98 0.89 13.28 -15.78
CA ARG A 98 0.36 13.73 -17.07
C ARG A 98 -0.92 14.57 -16.94
N GLU A 99 -1.87 14.10 -16.12
CA GLU A 99 -3.18 14.77 -15.97
C GLU A 99 -3.11 16.01 -15.06
N PHE A 100 -2.14 16.06 -14.15
CA PHE A 100 -2.00 17.13 -13.15
C PHE A 100 -0.55 17.64 -13.05
N PRO A 101 0.04 18.15 -14.14
CA PRO A 101 1.48 18.43 -14.23
C PRO A 101 1.98 19.46 -13.20
N ASN A 102 1.12 20.40 -12.77
CA ASN A 102 1.48 21.52 -11.89
C ASN A 102 1.00 21.33 -10.44
N LYS A 103 0.60 20.12 -10.05
CA LYS A 103 0.11 19.85 -8.71
C LYS A 103 1.12 19.04 -7.91
N LYS A 104 1.21 19.33 -6.61
CA LYS A 104 2.00 18.55 -5.67
C LYS A 104 1.52 17.10 -5.65
N ARG A 105 2.46 16.16 -5.76
CA ARG A 105 2.22 14.70 -5.84
C ARG A 105 2.52 14.06 -4.51
N ILE A 106 1.49 13.58 -3.87
CA ILE A 106 1.56 12.97 -2.54
C ILE A 106 1.23 11.49 -2.69
N LEU A 107 2.02 10.64 -2.08
CA LEU A 107 1.75 9.20 -2.04
C LEU A 107 1.48 8.76 -0.60
N ILE A 108 0.36 8.08 -0.41
CA ILE A 108 0.04 7.37 0.84
C ILE A 108 0.13 5.88 0.56
N GLY A 109 1.12 5.20 1.15
CA GLY A 109 1.29 3.76 1.03
C GLY A 109 0.83 3.04 2.30
N HIS A 110 -0.15 2.15 2.18
CA HIS A 110 -0.56 1.26 3.26
C HIS A 110 0.12 -0.08 3.14
N SER A 111 0.76 -0.55 4.22
CA SER A 111 1.36 -1.89 4.24
C SER A 111 2.25 -2.11 3.02
N PHE A 112 1.93 -3.10 2.15
CA PHE A 112 2.61 -3.34 0.88
C PHE A 112 2.77 -2.08 0.02
N GLY A 113 1.73 -1.25 -0.09
CA GLY A 113 1.75 -0.03 -0.88
C GLY A 113 2.84 0.97 -0.48
N GLY A 114 3.34 0.86 0.75
CA GLY A 114 4.49 1.63 1.23
C GLY A 114 5.79 0.83 1.30
N GLN A 115 5.75 -0.51 1.22
CA GLN A 115 6.96 -1.34 1.24
C GLN A 115 7.78 -1.22 -0.04
N VAL A 116 7.11 -1.07 -1.18
CA VAL A 116 7.68 -1.26 -2.52
C VAL A 116 7.74 0.02 -3.35
N VAL A 117 7.62 1.20 -2.73
CA VAL A 117 7.78 2.48 -3.43
C VAL A 117 9.16 2.60 -4.08
N GLY A 118 10.18 1.97 -3.50
CA GLY A 118 11.51 1.87 -4.08
C GLY A 118 11.63 0.96 -5.31
N LEU A 119 10.55 0.30 -5.75
CA LEU A 119 10.47 -0.43 -7.02
C LEU A 119 9.88 0.40 -8.16
N MET A 120 9.28 1.55 -7.85
CA MET A 120 8.74 2.48 -8.84
C MET A 120 9.89 3.30 -9.43
N GLU A 121 10.15 3.18 -10.73
CA GLU A 121 11.25 3.91 -11.40
C GLU A 121 11.07 5.44 -11.39
N ASN A 122 9.82 5.90 -11.26
CA ASN A 122 9.44 7.31 -11.24
C ASN A 122 9.18 7.86 -9.81
N ASN A 123 9.59 7.15 -8.77
CA ASN A 123 9.35 7.55 -7.37
C ASN A 123 10.01 8.88 -6.98
N HIS A 124 11.09 9.28 -7.68
CA HIS A 124 11.75 10.57 -7.51
C HIS A 124 10.86 11.78 -7.88
N LEU A 125 9.73 11.52 -8.54
CA LEU A 125 8.73 12.54 -8.91
C LEU A 125 7.64 12.73 -7.83
N ILE A 126 7.70 11.99 -6.73
CA ILE A 126 6.83 12.19 -5.56
C ILE A 126 7.38 13.35 -4.75
N ASP A 127 6.49 14.24 -4.29
CA ASP A 127 6.87 15.42 -3.50
C ASP A 127 6.72 15.18 -1.99
N GLN A 128 5.89 14.21 -1.57
CA GLN A 128 5.67 13.85 -0.16
C GLN A 128 5.20 12.40 -0.02
N LEU A 129 5.74 11.66 0.95
CA LEU A 129 5.44 10.24 1.16
C LEU A 129 4.97 9.96 2.58
N PHE A 130 3.82 9.28 2.68
CA PHE A 130 3.28 8.74 3.93
C PHE A 130 3.30 7.22 3.89
N LEU A 131 3.90 6.59 4.90
CA LEU A 131 3.94 5.15 5.07
C LEU A 131 3.07 4.77 6.27
N ILE A 132 1.92 4.15 6.04
CA ILE A 132 0.98 3.79 7.10
C ILE A 132 1.01 2.27 7.29
N ALA A 133 1.37 1.81 8.49
CA ALA A 133 1.48 0.39 8.83
C ALA A 133 2.34 -0.42 7.83
N SER A 134 3.30 0.23 7.15
CA SER A 134 4.24 -0.44 6.24
C SER A 134 5.33 -1.15 7.04
N SER A 135 5.62 -2.41 6.69
CA SER A 135 6.55 -3.24 7.44
C SER A 135 7.11 -4.36 6.58
N THR A 136 8.21 -5.00 6.96
CA THR A 136 8.57 -6.30 6.38
C THR A 136 7.57 -7.36 6.81
N GLY A 137 7.41 -8.40 5.98
CA GLY A 137 6.44 -9.48 6.25
C GLY A 137 7.07 -10.76 6.79
N TYR A 138 8.34 -10.76 7.21
CA TYR A 138 9.00 -11.97 7.69
C TYR A 138 8.30 -12.50 8.96
N TRP A 139 7.73 -13.71 8.86
CA TRP A 139 6.81 -14.22 9.88
C TRP A 139 7.43 -14.41 11.27
N LYS A 140 8.75 -14.70 11.37
CA LYS A 140 9.42 -14.87 12.67
C LYS A 140 9.60 -13.55 13.44
N ASP A 141 9.52 -12.42 12.75
CA ASP A 141 9.59 -11.09 13.35
C ASP A 141 8.21 -10.55 13.76
N MET A 142 7.13 -11.22 13.37
CA MET A 142 5.77 -10.81 13.75
C MET A 142 5.49 -11.07 15.24
N ALA A 143 4.55 -10.30 15.80
CA ALA A 143 4.07 -10.50 17.16
C ALA A 143 3.03 -11.63 17.23
N PRO A 144 2.89 -12.33 18.39
CA PRO A 144 1.75 -13.21 18.63
C PRO A 144 0.41 -12.46 18.52
N PRO A 145 -0.67 -13.10 18.04
CA PRO A 145 -0.76 -14.51 17.61
C PRO A 145 -0.30 -14.76 16.16
N ALA A 146 -0.04 -13.70 15.36
CA ALA A 146 0.34 -13.83 13.95
C ALA A 146 1.54 -14.77 13.77
N LYS A 147 2.60 -14.59 14.54
CA LYS A 147 3.80 -15.43 14.52
C LYS A 147 3.51 -16.93 14.59
N TRP A 148 2.50 -17.35 15.34
CA TRP A 148 2.17 -18.78 15.52
C TRP A 148 1.29 -19.34 14.41
N ILE A 149 0.52 -18.47 13.75
CA ILE A 149 -0.42 -18.86 12.67
C ILE A 149 0.30 -18.91 11.32
N MET A 150 1.25 -18.01 11.09
CA MET A 150 1.94 -17.84 9.80
C MET A 150 2.66 -19.11 9.29
N PRO A 151 3.30 -19.97 10.11
CA PRO A 151 3.90 -21.20 9.60
C PRO A 151 2.90 -22.11 8.87
N ALA A 152 1.73 -22.33 9.45
CA ALA A 152 0.69 -23.14 8.82
C ALA A 152 0.20 -22.48 7.52
N LEU A 153 0.05 -21.15 7.51
CA LEU A 153 -0.33 -20.39 6.32
C LEU A 153 0.71 -20.55 5.20
N TRP A 154 2.00 -20.28 5.51
CA TRP A 154 3.04 -20.18 4.48
C TRP A 154 3.54 -21.54 3.97
N TYR A 155 3.62 -22.55 4.84
CA TYR A 155 4.21 -23.85 4.48
C TYR A 155 3.18 -24.92 4.08
N LEU A 156 1.93 -24.76 4.50
CA LEU A 156 0.88 -25.76 4.21
C LEU A 156 -0.26 -25.16 3.37
N PHE A 157 -0.94 -24.13 3.89
CA PHE A 157 -2.17 -23.63 3.28
C PHE A 157 -1.94 -23.02 1.89
N ILE A 158 -1.03 -22.07 1.76
CA ILE A 158 -0.78 -21.37 0.49
C ILE A 158 -0.32 -22.32 -0.62
N PRO A 159 0.67 -23.23 -0.41
CA PRO A 159 1.05 -24.20 -1.45
C PRO A 159 -0.11 -25.10 -1.87
N SER A 160 -0.89 -25.62 -0.92
CA SER A 160 -2.01 -26.52 -1.20
C SER A 160 -3.11 -25.81 -2.00
N VAL A 161 -3.53 -24.62 -1.53
CA VAL A 161 -4.60 -23.85 -2.16
C VAL A 161 -4.21 -23.41 -3.58
N THR A 162 -2.99 -22.93 -3.78
CA THR A 162 -2.53 -22.50 -5.11
C THR A 162 -2.37 -23.66 -6.09
N SER A 163 -2.02 -24.86 -5.61
CA SER A 163 -1.95 -26.06 -6.43
C SER A 163 -3.33 -26.55 -6.87
N ILE A 164 -4.32 -26.51 -5.98
CA ILE A 164 -5.69 -26.99 -6.26
C ILE A 164 -6.45 -25.99 -7.15
N PHE A 165 -6.44 -24.72 -6.80
CA PHE A 165 -7.28 -23.71 -7.44
C PHE A 165 -6.59 -22.96 -8.59
N GLY A 166 -5.25 -22.95 -8.64
CA GLY A 166 -4.47 -22.17 -9.60
C GLY A 166 -4.36 -20.68 -9.23
N TYR A 167 -4.81 -20.29 -8.04
CA TYR A 167 -4.71 -18.95 -7.44
C TYR A 167 -4.83 -19.02 -5.92
N GLY A 168 -4.52 -17.92 -5.21
CA GLY A 168 -4.68 -17.80 -3.76
C GLY A 168 -6.14 -17.56 -3.39
N ASN A 169 -6.87 -18.62 -3.04
CA ASN A 169 -8.29 -18.55 -2.68
C ASN A 169 -8.45 -18.17 -1.20
N ALA A 170 -8.47 -16.86 -0.92
CA ALA A 170 -8.63 -16.34 0.43
C ALA A 170 -10.06 -16.53 0.98
N ARG A 171 -11.06 -16.74 0.12
CA ARG A 171 -12.45 -16.98 0.54
C ARG A 171 -12.62 -18.24 1.38
N ILE A 172 -11.74 -19.23 1.20
CA ILE A 172 -11.71 -20.44 2.06
C ILE A 172 -11.47 -20.06 3.52
N LEU A 173 -10.74 -18.96 3.80
CA LEU A 173 -10.53 -18.44 5.14
C LEU A 173 -11.67 -17.54 5.63
N GLY A 174 -12.76 -17.43 4.85
CA GLY A 174 -13.94 -16.63 5.17
C GLY A 174 -13.74 -15.12 5.07
N ARG A 175 -12.56 -14.65 4.63
CA ARG A 175 -12.24 -13.22 4.54
C ARG A 175 -11.05 -12.97 3.61
N GLY A 176 -10.97 -11.74 3.08
CA GLY A 176 -9.91 -11.30 2.18
C GLY A 176 -10.27 -11.47 0.71
N GLU A 177 -9.41 -10.95 -0.15
CA GLU A 177 -9.52 -11.04 -1.60
C GLU A 177 -8.74 -12.23 -2.14
N ASN A 178 -9.29 -12.88 -3.17
CA ASN A 178 -8.54 -13.86 -3.92
C ASN A 178 -7.38 -13.19 -4.66
N LEU A 179 -6.20 -13.81 -4.64
CA LEU A 179 -4.97 -13.27 -5.20
C LEU A 179 -4.51 -14.09 -6.42
N PRO A 180 -3.96 -13.45 -7.47
CA PRO A 180 -3.25 -14.17 -8.52
C PRO A 180 -2.19 -15.11 -7.95
N LYS A 181 -1.97 -16.25 -8.59
CA LYS A 181 -1.02 -17.28 -8.11
C LYS A 181 0.38 -16.71 -7.89
N GLY A 182 0.90 -15.96 -8.88
CA GLY A 182 2.25 -15.38 -8.79
C GLY A 182 2.38 -14.38 -7.65
N VAL A 183 1.34 -13.54 -7.42
CA VAL A 183 1.32 -12.59 -6.30
C VAL A 183 1.44 -13.29 -4.95
N VAL A 184 0.60 -14.30 -4.68
CA VAL A 184 0.61 -14.96 -3.36
C VAL A 184 1.86 -15.82 -3.16
N LEU A 185 2.40 -16.44 -4.22
CA LEU A 185 3.64 -17.23 -4.12
C LEU A 185 4.87 -16.33 -3.93
N GLN A 186 4.95 -15.18 -4.60
CA GLN A 186 6.04 -14.22 -4.39
C GLN A 186 5.95 -13.60 -3.00
N PHE A 187 4.76 -13.21 -2.54
CA PHE A 187 4.57 -12.72 -1.17
C PHE A 187 4.98 -13.77 -0.13
N ARG A 188 4.61 -15.04 -0.35
CA ARG A 188 5.09 -16.15 0.48
C ARG A 188 6.61 -16.23 0.49
N LYS A 189 7.26 -16.18 -0.70
CA LYS A 189 8.74 -16.21 -0.84
C LYS A 189 9.38 -15.14 0.04
N TRP A 190 8.84 -13.92 0.03
CA TRP A 190 9.33 -12.82 0.87
C TRP A 190 9.07 -13.06 2.38
N CYS A 191 7.87 -13.52 2.74
CA CYS A 191 7.48 -13.68 4.13
C CYS A 191 8.19 -14.83 4.87
N ILE A 192 8.79 -15.77 4.16
CA ILE A 192 9.58 -16.87 4.76
C ILE A 192 11.08 -16.59 4.81
N ASP A 193 11.56 -15.51 4.16
CA ASP A 193 12.98 -15.13 4.16
C ASP A 193 13.26 -14.03 5.20
N PRO A 194 14.32 -14.16 6.03
CA PRO A 194 14.69 -13.14 7.01
C PRO A 194 15.12 -11.81 6.40
N ASN A 195 15.59 -11.80 5.13
CA ASN A 195 15.92 -10.60 4.37
C ASN A 195 14.76 -10.11 3.48
N TYR A 196 13.56 -10.69 3.68
CA TYR A 196 12.32 -10.35 3.03
C TYR A 196 12.42 -10.43 1.50
N PHE A 197 12.21 -9.32 0.78
CA PHE A 197 12.20 -9.30 -0.69
C PHE A 197 13.60 -9.22 -1.34
N ILE A 198 14.66 -8.91 -0.59
CA ILE A 198 15.98 -8.65 -1.16
C ILE A 198 16.57 -9.84 -1.94
N PRO A 199 16.49 -11.09 -1.44
CA PRO A 199 17.01 -12.24 -2.19
C PRO A 199 16.29 -12.44 -3.53
N ASP A 200 14.96 -12.24 -3.55
CA ASP A 200 14.13 -12.34 -4.74
C ASP A 200 14.52 -11.29 -5.80
N PHE A 201 14.75 -10.06 -5.37
CA PHE A 201 15.16 -8.97 -6.27
C PHE A 201 16.55 -9.17 -6.83
N LYS A 202 17.49 -9.68 -6.04
CA LYS A 202 18.84 -10.03 -6.51
C LYS A 202 18.81 -11.16 -7.53
N GLU A 203 18.06 -12.23 -7.26
CA GLU A 203 17.89 -13.37 -8.16
C GLU A 203 17.25 -12.95 -9.49
N SER A 204 16.19 -12.16 -9.42
CA SER A 204 15.45 -11.67 -10.60
C SER A 204 16.09 -10.44 -11.26
N LYS A 205 17.24 -9.95 -10.76
CA LYS A 205 17.95 -8.74 -11.24
C LYS A 205 17.05 -7.50 -11.31
N ILE A 206 16.11 -7.37 -10.35
CA ILE A 206 15.20 -6.24 -10.28
C ILE A 206 15.96 -5.00 -9.84
N GLN A 207 15.83 -3.91 -10.62
CA GLN A 207 16.40 -2.62 -10.28
C GLN A 207 15.63 -2.02 -9.10
N LEU A 208 16.40 -1.53 -8.10
CA LEU A 208 15.88 -0.84 -6.93
C LEU A 208 16.14 0.65 -7.05
N TYR A 209 15.16 1.45 -6.65
CA TYR A 209 15.18 2.91 -6.70
C TYR A 209 14.93 3.55 -5.32
N PHE A 210 15.17 2.83 -4.23
CA PHE A 210 15.02 3.39 -2.87
C PHE A 210 15.91 4.60 -2.63
N ASP A 211 17.13 4.58 -3.19
CA ASP A 211 18.10 5.65 -3.00
C ASP A 211 17.74 6.97 -3.71
N GLN A 212 16.78 6.93 -4.65
CA GLN A 212 16.22 8.13 -5.31
C GLN A 212 15.23 8.88 -4.42
N ILE A 213 14.72 8.24 -3.36
CA ILE A 213 13.74 8.83 -2.46
C ILE A 213 14.50 9.67 -1.42
N THR A 214 14.57 10.97 -1.66
CA THR A 214 15.25 11.95 -0.80
C THR A 214 14.27 12.90 -0.10
N ILE A 215 12.98 12.79 -0.40
CA ILE A 215 11.92 13.60 0.14
C ILE A 215 11.56 13.21 1.58
N PRO A 216 10.94 14.12 2.37
CA PRO A 216 10.46 13.79 3.70
C PRO A 216 9.43 12.66 3.69
N ILE A 217 9.63 11.69 4.58
CA ILE A 217 8.71 10.57 4.82
C ILE A 217 8.07 10.73 6.20
N LYS A 218 6.75 10.71 6.26
CA LYS A 218 6.00 10.52 7.50
C LYS A 218 5.63 9.04 7.61
N ALA A 219 6.22 8.34 8.57
CA ALA A 219 5.95 6.93 8.82
C ALA A 219 5.05 6.77 10.06
N ILE A 220 3.87 6.18 9.88
CA ILE A 220 2.85 6.01 10.93
C ILE A 220 2.81 4.54 11.36
N GLN A 221 3.19 4.28 12.61
CA GLN A 221 3.15 2.99 13.26
C GLN A 221 1.93 2.89 14.17
N ILE A 222 1.13 1.84 14.01
CA ILE A 222 0.02 1.51 14.91
C ILE A 222 0.54 0.50 15.94
N THR A 223 0.46 0.85 17.24
CA THR A 223 1.17 0.06 18.27
C THR A 223 0.54 -1.29 18.59
N ASP A 224 -0.72 -1.49 18.26
CA ASP A 224 -1.44 -2.77 18.40
C ASP A 224 -1.49 -3.59 17.09
N ASP A 225 -0.68 -3.22 16.10
CA ASP A 225 -0.55 -3.96 14.85
C ASP A 225 0.42 -5.15 15.02
N PRO A 226 -0.05 -6.40 14.93
CA PRO A 226 0.81 -7.56 15.11
C PRO A 226 1.76 -7.81 13.93
N ILE A 227 1.48 -7.22 12.76
CA ILE A 227 2.27 -7.35 11.53
C ILE A 227 3.33 -6.25 11.47
N ALA A 228 2.92 -4.98 11.53
CA ALA A 228 3.81 -3.81 11.53
C ALA A 228 4.23 -3.44 12.95
N ASN A 229 4.75 -4.43 13.70
CA ASN A 229 5.33 -4.21 15.02
C ASN A 229 6.67 -3.42 14.92
N PRO A 230 7.26 -2.98 16.05
CA PRO A 230 8.49 -2.19 15.99
C PRO A 230 9.64 -2.81 15.20
N ILE A 231 9.80 -4.14 15.22
CA ILE A 231 10.89 -4.84 14.51
C ILE A 231 10.66 -4.76 13.00
N THR A 232 9.50 -5.21 12.53
CA THR A 232 9.16 -5.28 11.10
C THR A 232 9.03 -3.89 10.48
N PHE A 233 8.53 -2.92 11.26
CA PHE A 233 8.40 -1.52 10.85
C PHE A 233 9.77 -0.84 10.65
N HIS A 234 10.71 -0.99 11.60
CA HIS A 234 12.04 -0.40 11.43
C HIS A 234 12.85 -1.07 10.31
N LYS A 235 12.67 -2.38 10.10
CA LYS A 235 13.32 -3.09 8.99
C LYS A 235 12.94 -2.54 7.62
N ILE A 236 11.67 -2.16 7.40
CA ILE A 236 11.28 -1.59 6.10
C ILE A 236 11.79 -0.15 5.95
N LEU A 237 11.79 0.65 7.00
CA LEU A 237 12.29 2.02 6.95
C LEU A 237 13.79 2.07 6.63
N ALA A 238 14.55 1.05 6.99
CA ALA A 238 15.99 0.97 6.71
C ALA A 238 16.32 0.92 5.20
N TYR A 239 15.37 0.69 4.32
CA TYR A 239 15.58 0.79 2.88
C TYR A 239 15.51 2.23 2.36
N TYR A 240 14.83 3.13 3.05
CA TYR A 240 14.68 4.56 2.68
C TYR A 240 15.82 5.41 3.25
N ARG A 241 17.08 5.05 2.92
CA ARG A 241 18.30 5.55 3.57
C ARG A 241 18.54 7.05 3.38
N ASN A 242 18.13 7.58 2.23
CA ASN A 242 18.41 8.96 1.83
C ASN A 242 17.27 9.93 2.19
N ALA A 243 16.17 9.42 2.73
CA ALA A 243 15.00 10.22 3.09
C ALA A 243 15.03 10.63 4.56
N PRO A 244 14.72 11.89 4.91
CA PRO A 244 14.45 12.27 6.28
C PRO A 244 13.13 11.65 6.73
N ILE A 245 13.16 10.79 7.76
CA ILE A 245 11.98 10.03 8.22
C ILE A 245 11.52 10.55 9.58
N THR A 246 10.26 10.98 9.66
CA THR A 246 9.57 11.27 10.91
C THR A 246 8.64 10.12 11.27
N ILE A 247 8.81 9.55 12.46
CA ILE A 247 7.98 8.43 12.93
C ILE A 247 6.93 8.94 13.91
N GLU A 248 5.67 8.60 13.63
CA GLU A 248 4.55 8.78 14.56
C GLU A 248 4.06 7.42 15.05
N ARG A 249 4.00 7.25 16.37
CA ARG A 249 3.45 6.05 16.99
C ARG A 249 2.08 6.34 17.57
N ILE A 250 1.07 5.60 17.11
CA ILE A 250 -0.31 5.77 17.51
C ILE A 250 -0.76 4.55 18.30
N SER A 251 -1.12 4.75 19.56
CA SER A 251 -1.72 3.70 20.38
C SER A 251 -3.27 3.82 20.35
N PRO A 252 -4.00 2.70 20.48
CA PRO A 252 -5.45 2.76 20.59
C PRO A 252 -5.94 3.71 21.70
N VAL A 253 -5.27 3.68 22.83
CA VAL A 253 -5.62 4.54 23.99
C VAL A 253 -5.49 6.02 23.66
N SER A 254 -4.47 6.42 22.86
CA SER A 254 -4.25 7.84 22.51
C SER A 254 -5.39 8.44 21.67
N VAL A 255 -6.24 7.59 21.08
CA VAL A 255 -7.40 8.00 20.29
C VAL A 255 -8.74 7.48 20.86
N GLY A 256 -8.73 7.04 22.11
CA GLY A 256 -9.94 6.66 22.86
C GLY A 256 -10.61 5.38 22.39
N VAL A 257 -9.86 4.42 21.87
CA VAL A 257 -10.41 3.13 21.41
C VAL A 257 -9.63 1.95 22.00
N ASN A 258 -10.23 0.75 21.94
CA ASN A 258 -9.58 -0.47 22.41
C ASN A 258 -8.67 -1.10 21.34
N GLN A 259 -8.93 -0.83 20.06
CA GLN A 259 -8.19 -1.43 18.95
C GLN A 259 -8.21 -0.55 17.69
N ILE A 260 -7.05 -0.48 17.03
CA ILE A 260 -6.88 0.07 15.68
C ILE A 260 -6.50 -1.06 14.72
N GLY A 261 -5.39 -1.77 14.99
CA GLY A 261 -4.87 -2.88 14.19
C GLY A 261 -4.34 -2.45 12.83
N HIS A 262 -4.01 -3.44 11.97
CA HIS A 262 -3.28 -3.22 10.73
C HIS A 262 -3.96 -2.29 9.70
N SER A 263 -5.27 -2.39 9.53
CA SER A 263 -6.04 -1.60 8.53
C SER A 263 -6.98 -0.58 9.16
N GLY A 264 -7.05 -0.51 10.50
CA GLY A 264 -8.04 0.29 11.19
C GLY A 264 -7.90 1.80 10.97
N PHE A 265 -6.69 2.28 10.66
CA PHE A 265 -6.44 3.69 10.33
C PHE A 265 -7.43 4.23 9.28
N PHE A 266 -7.85 3.39 8.32
CA PHE A 266 -8.73 3.78 7.21
C PHE A 266 -10.22 3.71 7.56
N SER A 267 -10.58 3.34 8.79
CA SER A 267 -11.98 3.31 9.25
C SER A 267 -12.51 4.72 9.49
N ARG A 268 -13.74 4.97 9.02
CA ARG A 268 -14.45 6.26 9.15
C ARG A 268 -14.54 6.76 10.61
N LYS A 269 -14.49 5.86 11.59
CA LYS A 269 -14.51 6.23 13.03
C LYS A 269 -13.35 7.13 13.45
N PHE A 270 -12.26 7.17 12.66
CA PHE A 270 -11.07 7.97 12.96
C PHE A 270 -11.03 9.31 12.20
N LYS A 271 -12.15 9.73 11.60
CA LYS A 271 -12.25 11.00 10.85
C LYS A 271 -11.80 12.20 11.69
N ASP A 272 -12.25 12.28 12.93
CA ASP A 272 -12.01 13.44 13.81
C ASP A 272 -10.71 13.34 14.63
N THR A 273 -9.98 12.25 14.49
CA THR A 273 -8.70 11.99 15.19
C THR A 273 -7.57 11.78 14.19
N LEU A 274 -7.33 10.55 13.75
CA LEU A 274 -6.19 10.20 12.88
C LEU A 274 -6.19 10.94 11.54
N TRP A 275 -7.34 11.09 10.91
CA TRP A 275 -7.41 11.76 9.62
C TRP A 275 -7.24 13.27 9.73
N LYS A 276 -7.71 13.86 10.84
CA LYS A 276 -7.47 15.27 11.13
C LYS A 276 -5.98 15.57 11.33
N ASN A 277 -5.25 14.66 12.01
CA ASN A 277 -3.80 14.76 12.15
C ASN A 277 -3.08 14.60 10.80
N LEU A 278 -3.46 13.58 10.02
CA LEU A 278 -2.94 13.39 8.66
C LEU A 278 -3.15 14.65 7.79
N LEU A 279 -4.34 15.26 7.85
CA LEU A 279 -4.63 16.49 7.10
C LEU A 279 -3.75 17.66 7.53
N LYS A 280 -3.45 17.78 8.82
CA LYS A 280 -2.51 18.78 9.34
C LYS A 280 -1.10 18.55 8.79
N ASP A 281 -0.61 17.32 8.81
CA ASP A 281 0.72 16.97 8.27
C ASP A 281 0.82 17.23 6.76
N LEU A 282 -0.25 16.96 6.00
CA LEU A 282 -0.33 17.29 4.58
C LEU A 282 -0.20 18.80 4.30
N SER A 283 -0.70 19.63 5.22
CA SER A 283 -0.72 21.09 5.08
C SER A 283 0.59 21.76 5.53
N THR A 284 1.29 21.21 6.52
CA THR A 284 2.53 21.81 7.08
C THR A 284 3.73 21.68 6.17
N SER A 285 3.74 20.72 5.26
CA SER A 285 4.83 20.51 4.29
C SER A 285 4.81 21.51 3.10
N ASN A 286 3.94 22.52 3.11
CA ASN A 286 3.88 23.57 2.08
C ASN A 286 4.77 24.77 2.39
N ASN A 287 5.52 24.79 3.50
CA ASN A 287 6.29 25.94 3.98
C ASN A 287 7.82 25.73 3.97
N VAL A 288 8.35 24.84 3.12
CA VAL A 288 9.82 24.67 2.95
C VAL A 288 10.21 24.87 1.51
#